data_a688d125ac7f7bfa5eee98e8e4e00f9c
#
_entry.id   a688d125ac7f7bfa5eee98e8e4e00f9c
#
_cell.length_a   1.000
_cell.length_b   1.000
_cell.length_c   1.000
_cell.angle_alpha   90.00
_cell.angle_beta   90.00
_cell.angle_gamma   90.00
#
_symmetry.space_group_name_H-M   'P 1'
#
loop_
_entity.id
_entity.type
_entity.pdbx_description
1 polymer ?
#
loop_
_entity_poly.entity_id
_entity_poly.type
_entity_poly.pdbx_seq_one_letter_code
_entity_poly.pdbx_strand_id
1 'polypeptide(L)'
;METDSTRTASEAPRFTTAARALLDAVDAQADVVDRVADLCADAIAAGGLVHLFGTGHSRIPVEEMFPRYGSYPGFNPMVELSLTFHTQVVGSNGQRQAMFIERTSGLADAILANYALRPTDVMIVFSASGLSAVPIEMALGAKERGLAVVAVTSVAQSHAGDPTHPAGRLLDVADVVLDLGTPPADALVEIDGLETPVAPGSTLAAVALVNEIKAQTARRLVERGAMPPVITSAAVVGREASTKLFDEAYAEHARRYARSLRGVGAD
;
A
#
# COMPACT_ATOMS: atom_id res chain seq x y z
N MET A 1 46.86 23.69 -20.84
CA MET A 1 46.03 23.29 -19.71
C MET A 1 44.78 22.64 -20.32
N GLU A 2 44.95 21.40 -20.74
CA GLU A 2 43.87 20.61 -21.39
C GLU A 2 42.98 20.06 -20.26
N THR A 3 41.74 20.47 -20.23
CA THR A 3 40.70 19.89 -19.37
C THR A 3 40.27 18.58 -20.00
N ASP A 4 40.69 17.49 -19.43
CA ASP A 4 40.20 16.13 -19.75
C ASP A 4 38.71 16.03 -19.40
N SER A 5 37.87 16.16 -20.42
CA SER A 5 36.40 16.14 -20.34
C SER A 5 35.82 14.85 -20.90
N THR A 6 36.49 13.72 -20.74
CA THR A 6 35.97 12.41 -21.16
C THR A 6 35.52 11.56 -19.94
N ARG A 7 34.63 12.09 -19.14
CA ARG A 7 33.79 11.24 -18.27
C ARG A 7 32.67 10.68 -19.17
N THR A 8 32.81 9.44 -19.58
CA THR A 8 31.82 8.75 -20.40
C THR A 8 30.48 8.66 -19.63
N ALA A 9 29.39 8.94 -20.33
CA ALA A 9 28.00 8.90 -19.79
C ALA A 9 27.58 7.55 -19.22
N SER A 10 28.48 6.56 -19.13
CA SER A 10 28.25 5.20 -18.61
C SER A 10 28.50 5.04 -17.11
N GLU A 11 29.15 6.00 -16.44
CA GLU A 11 29.55 5.90 -15.03
C GLU A 11 28.65 6.66 -14.04
N ALA A 12 27.71 7.47 -14.51
CA ALA A 12 26.80 8.19 -13.62
C ALA A 12 25.84 7.21 -12.91
N PRO A 13 25.68 7.32 -11.59
CA PRO A 13 24.76 6.48 -10.83
C PRO A 13 23.33 6.65 -11.39
N ARG A 14 22.63 5.52 -11.57
CA ARG A 14 21.30 5.51 -12.17
C ARG A 14 20.27 4.92 -11.23
N PHE A 15 19.13 5.60 -11.10
CA PHE A 15 17.98 5.12 -10.36
C PHE A 15 17.56 3.71 -10.78
N THR A 16 17.50 3.42 -12.09
CA THR A 16 17.08 2.11 -12.61
C THR A 16 18.01 0.96 -12.19
N THR A 17 19.28 1.23 -11.91
CA THR A 17 20.20 0.21 -11.37
C THR A 17 19.89 -0.06 -9.90
N ALA A 18 19.72 0.96 -9.08
CA ALA A 18 19.33 0.82 -7.69
C ALA A 18 17.92 0.21 -7.54
N ALA A 19 17.00 0.58 -8.44
CA ALA A 19 15.65 0.03 -8.47
C ALA A 19 15.60 -1.48 -8.72
N ARG A 20 16.52 -2.05 -9.51
CA ARG A 20 16.62 -3.51 -9.68
C ARG A 20 16.95 -4.21 -8.36
N ALA A 21 17.85 -3.64 -7.56
CA ALA A 21 18.15 -4.21 -6.24
C ALA A 21 16.94 -4.19 -5.30
N LEU A 22 16.06 -3.19 -5.40
CA LEU A 22 14.79 -3.21 -4.66
C LEU A 22 13.85 -4.31 -5.15
N LEU A 23 13.76 -4.55 -6.45
CA LEU A 23 12.96 -5.63 -6.99
C LEU A 23 13.51 -7.00 -6.57
N ASP A 24 14.84 -7.17 -6.56
CA ASP A 24 15.48 -8.40 -6.02
C ASP A 24 15.15 -8.60 -4.53
N ALA A 25 15.06 -7.50 -3.75
CA ALA A 25 14.66 -7.56 -2.34
C ALA A 25 13.17 -7.91 -2.16
N VAL A 26 12.30 -7.50 -3.09
CA VAL A 26 10.89 -7.92 -3.14
C VAL A 26 10.80 -9.42 -3.43
N ASP A 27 11.52 -9.90 -4.43
CA ASP A 27 11.54 -11.32 -4.82
C ASP A 27 12.07 -12.22 -3.68
N ALA A 28 13.04 -11.73 -2.90
CA ALA A 28 13.56 -12.44 -1.74
C ALA A 28 12.55 -12.66 -0.61
N GLN A 29 11.40 -11.97 -0.63
CA GLN A 29 10.31 -12.08 0.35
C GLN A 29 9.15 -12.97 -0.14
N ALA A 30 9.33 -13.81 -1.15
CA ALA A 30 8.28 -14.62 -1.75
C ALA A 30 7.45 -15.40 -0.72
N ASP A 31 8.07 -15.99 0.29
CA ASP A 31 7.37 -16.74 1.36
C ASP A 31 6.46 -15.83 2.21
N VAL A 32 6.89 -14.58 2.46
CA VAL A 32 6.08 -13.61 3.21
C VAL A 32 4.93 -13.10 2.35
N VAL A 33 5.19 -12.82 1.08
CA VAL A 33 4.16 -12.47 0.09
C VAL A 33 3.11 -13.57 -0.02
N ASP A 34 3.53 -14.82 -0.07
CA ASP A 34 2.66 -15.99 -0.12
C ASP A 34 1.75 -16.07 1.12
N ARG A 35 2.29 -15.84 2.32
CA ARG A 35 1.49 -15.74 3.55
C ARG A 35 0.44 -14.63 3.47
N VAL A 36 0.81 -13.45 3.00
CA VAL A 36 -0.12 -12.31 2.84
C VAL A 36 -1.18 -12.65 1.80
N ALA A 37 -0.80 -13.29 0.69
CA ALA A 37 -1.73 -13.71 -0.34
C ALA A 37 -2.73 -14.76 0.16
N ASP A 38 -2.33 -15.67 1.05
CA ASP A 38 -3.25 -16.60 1.71
C ASP A 38 -4.28 -15.86 2.57
N LEU A 39 -3.84 -14.92 3.41
CA LEU A 39 -4.75 -14.09 4.21
C LEU A 39 -5.75 -13.31 3.34
N CYS A 40 -5.26 -12.69 2.26
CA CYS A 40 -6.10 -11.95 1.32
C CYS A 40 -7.11 -12.88 0.62
N ALA A 41 -6.68 -14.05 0.17
CA ALA A 41 -7.54 -15.02 -0.51
C ALA A 41 -8.61 -15.59 0.45
N ASP A 42 -8.26 -15.86 1.71
CA ASP A 42 -9.21 -16.31 2.74
C ASP A 42 -10.29 -15.25 2.98
N ALA A 43 -9.90 -13.99 3.17
CA ALA A 43 -10.83 -12.89 3.37
C ALA A 43 -11.77 -12.72 2.16
N ILE A 44 -11.21 -12.68 0.94
CA ILE A 44 -11.98 -12.47 -0.28
C ILE A 44 -12.92 -13.64 -0.57
N ALA A 45 -12.46 -14.89 -0.42
CA ALA A 45 -13.27 -16.08 -0.61
C ALA A 45 -14.43 -16.17 0.42
N ALA A 46 -14.23 -15.68 1.64
CA ALA A 46 -15.27 -15.58 2.65
C ALA A 46 -16.24 -14.40 2.44
N GLY A 47 -16.13 -13.67 1.34
CA GLY A 47 -16.97 -12.50 1.04
C GLY A 47 -16.59 -11.24 1.84
N GLY A 48 -15.43 -11.24 2.51
CA GLY A 48 -14.84 -10.13 3.23
C GLY A 48 -14.05 -9.17 2.35
N LEU A 49 -13.28 -8.29 2.99
CA LEU A 49 -12.46 -7.27 2.36
C LEU A 49 -11.03 -7.27 2.91
N VAL A 50 -10.09 -6.95 2.06
CA VAL A 50 -8.74 -6.51 2.41
C VAL A 50 -8.75 -4.99 2.43
N HIS A 51 -8.75 -4.38 3.60
CA HIS A 51 -8.70 -2.94 3.78
C HIS A 51 -7.27 -2.44 3.61
N LEU A 52 -7.10 -1.36 2.87
CA LEU A 52 -5.81 -0.80 2.50
C LEU A 52 -5.74 0.64 2.99
N PHE A 53 -4.72 0.98 3.76
CA PHE A 53 -4.53 2.33 4.28
C PHE A 53 -3.10 2.83 4.10
N GLY A 54 -2.95 4.09 3.71
CA GLY A 54 -1.66 4.76 3.62
C GLY A 54 -1.82 6.27 3.55
N THR A 55 -0.83 6.99 4.10
CA THR A 55 -0.79 8.45 4.12
C THR A 55 0.26 8.99 3.13
N GLY A 56 0.09 10.20 2.66
CA GLY A 56 1.01 10.83 1.72
C GLY A 56 1.25 9.98 0.47
N HIS A 57 2.49 9.76 0.10
CA HIS A 57 2.87 8.89 -1.03
C HIS A 57 2.56 7.40 -0.79
N SER A 58 2.46 6.97 0.47
CA SER A 58 2.05 5.59 0.80
C SER A 58 0.59 5.29 0.41
N ARG A 59 -0.18 6.27 -0.05
CA ARG A 59 -1.47 6.07 -0.70
C ARG A 59 -1.35 5.46 -2.10
N ILE A 60 -0.26 5.67 -2.82
CA ILE A 60 -0.10 5.20 -4.21
C ILE A 60 -0.32 3.69 -4.34
N PRO A 61 0.32 2.81 -3.54
CA PRO A 61 0.04 1.38 -3.59
C PRO A 61 -1.39 1.01 -3.17
N VAL A 62 -2.06 1.82 -2.35
CA VAL A 62 -3.48 1.61 -2.01
C VAL A 62 -4.37 1.73 -3.26
N GLU A 63 -4.15 2.77 -4.07
CA GLU A 63 -4.89 2.99 -5.31
C GLU A 63 -4.46 2.01 -6.42
N GLU A 64 -3.22 1.51 -6.38
CA GLU A 64 -2.72 0.50 -7.31
C GLU A 64 -3.46 -0.83 -7.19
N MET A 65 -3.96 -1.17 -6.01
CA MET A 65 -4.64 -2.44 -5.78
C MET A 65 -6.00 -2.52 -6.47
N PHE A 66 -6.85 -1.50 -6.31
CA PHE A 66 -8.21 -1.44 -6.86
C PHE A 66 -8.77 -0.01 -6.77
N PRO A 67 -9.57 0.49 -7.74
CA PRO A 67 -9.98 -0.16 -9.00
C PRO A 67 -9.06 0.23 -10.17
N ARG A 68 -8.70 -0.72 -11.01
CA ARG A 68 -8.01 -0.47 -12.30
C ARG A 68 -8.09 -1.69 -13.21
N TYR A 69 -7.72 -1.57 -14.49
CA TYR A 69 -7.58 -2.71 -15.38
C TYR A 69 -6.55 -3.70 -14.84
N GLY A 70 -6.86 -5.00 -14.90
CA GLY A 70 -6.06 -6.07 -14.33
C GLY A 70 -6.25 -6.28 -12.83
N SER A 71 -7.17 -5.54 -12.19
CA SER A 71 -7.55 -5.78 -10.79
C SER A 71 -8.96 -6.37 -10.66
N TYR A 72 -9.31 -6.79 -9.46
CA TYR A 72 -10.57 -7.45 -9.14
C TYR A 72 -11.07 -7.04 -7.75
N PRO A 73 -12.38 -7.15 -7.45
CA PRO A 73 -12.97 -6.82 -6.16
C PRO A 73 -12.40 -7.65 -5.01
N GLY A 74 -12.44 -7.08 -3.83
CA GLY A 74 -11.96 -7.68 -2.59
C GLY A 74 -10.98 -6.76 -1.84
N PHE A 75 -10.38 -5.81 -2.54
CA PHE A 75 -9.51 -4.79 -1.96
C PHE A 75 -10.30 -3.50 -1.73
N ASN A 76 -10.22 -2.93 -0.53
CA ASN A 76 -10.93 -1.72 -0.15
C ASN A 76 -9.97 -0.57 0.16
N PRO A 77 -9.76 0.38 -0.77
CA PRO A 77 -8.97 1.56 -0.52
C PRO A 77 -9.62 2.47 0.54
N MET A 78 -8.92 2.69 1.65
CA MET A 78 -9.29 3.67 2.68
C MET A 78 -8.44 4.93 2.47
N VAL A 79 -8.98 5.88 1.71
CA VAL A 79 -8.26 7.11 1.33
C VAL A 79 -8.83 8.31 2.04
N GLU A 80 -8.01 8.92 2.90
CA GLU A 80 -8.35 10.14 3.63
C GLU A 80 -7.69 11.35 2.95
N LEU A 81 -8.50 12.25 2.41
CA LEU A 81 -8.02 13.42 1.65
C LEU A 81 -7.14 14.34 2.48
N SER A 82 -7.42 14.49 3.76
CA SER A 82 -6.63 15.31 4.70
C SER A 82 -5.21 14.79 4.91
N LEU A 83 -4.98 13.51 4.62
CA LEU A 83 -3.70 12.81 4.77
C LEU A 83 -2.94 12.70 3.44
N THR A 84 -3.27 13.52 2.45
CA THR A 84 -2.68 13.47 1.11
C THR A 84 -2.15 14.83 0.66
N PHE A 85 -1.47 14.89 -0.50
CA PHE A 85 -0.80 16.08 -1.01
C PHE A 85 -1.53 16.77 -2.17
N HIS A 86 -2.84 16.59 -2.32
CA HIS A 86 -3.57 17.07 -3.50
C HIS A 86 -3.38 18.54 -3.83
N THR A 87 -3.20 19.39 -2.83
CA THR A 87 -3.11 20.84 -3.00
C THR A 87 -1.71 21.39 -2.77
N GLN A 88 -0.69 20.56 -2.70
CA GLN A 88 0.66 21.00 -2.35
C GLN A 88 1.26 22.04 -3.32
N VAL A 89 0.81 22.04 -4.58
CA VAL A 89 1.32 22.95 -5.62
C VAL A 89 0.55 24.26 -5.63
N VAL A 90 -0.77 24.22 -5.36
CA VAL A 90 -1.68 25.34 -5.58
C VAL A 90 -2.37 25.85 -4.32
N GLY A 91 -2.24 25.18 -3.20
CA GLY A 91 -2.92 25.51 -1.95
C GLY A 91 -2.02 25.55 -0.74
N SER A 92 -2.61 25.91 0.40
CA SER A 92 -1.95 25.95 1.71
C SER A 92 -1.81 24.56 2.33
N ASN A 93 -2.53 23.57 1.83
CA ASN A 93 -2.56 22.22 2.36
C ASN A 93 -1.37 21.48 1.86
N GLY A 94 -0.44 21.27 1.81
CA GLY A 94 0.60 20.50 1.21
C GLY A 94 1.13 19.43 2.14
N GLN A 95 2.32 19.00 1.87
CA GLN A 95 3.00 17.97 2.63
C GLN A 95 3.08 18.28 4.13
N ARG A 96 3.31 19.53 4.52
CA ARG A 96 3.40 19.92 5.94
C ARG A 96 2.13 19.62 6.72
N GLN A 97 0.97 19.90 6.13
CA GLN A 97 -0.32 19.64 6.76
C GLN A 97 -0.56 18.13 6.88
N ALA A 98 -0.35 17.37 5.82
CA ALA A 98 -0.49 15.91 5.83
C ALA A 98 0.45 15.27 6.86
N MET A 99 1.71 15.68 6.91
CA MET A 99 2.69 15.21 7.90
C MET A 99 2.32 15.60 9.34
N PHE A 100 1.68 16.74 9.56
CA PHE A 100 1.18 17.14 10.87
C PHE A 100 0.00 16.24 11.29
N ILE A 101 -0.98 16.09 10.40
CA ILE A 101 -2.20 15.34 10.68
C ILE A 101 -1.90 13.85 10.93
N GLU A 102 -1.00 13.24 10.17
CA GLU A 102 -0.64 11.82 10.35
C GLU A 102 0.05 11.52 11.70
N ARG A 103 0.52 12.56 12.40
CA ARG A 103 1.11 12.46 13.74
C ARG A 103 0.12 12.74 14.86
N THR A 104 -1.13 13.07 14.53
CA THR A 104 -2.18 13.41 15.49
C THR A 104 -2.86 12.13 15.97
N SER A 105 -2.66 11.77 17.24
CA SER A 105 -3.33 10.62 17.86
C SER A 105 -4.84 10.79 17.91
N GLY A 106 -5.57 9.66 17.78
CA GLY A 106 -7.03 9.60 17.82
C GLY A 106 -7.71 9.80 16.46
N LEU A 107 -6.98 10.22 15.41
CA LEU A 107 -7.57 10.35 14.07
C LEU A 107 -7.95 8.99 13.48
N ALA A 108 -7.14 7.96 13.73
CA ALA A 108 -7.42 6.60 13.28
C ALA A 108 -8.75 6.06 13.86
N ASP A 109 -9.05 6.35 15.12
CA ASP A 109 -10.31 5.97 15.76
C ASP A 109 -11.51 6.65 15.06
N ALA A 110 -11.38 7.92 14.72
CA ALA A 110 -12.42 8.65 13.99
C ALA A 110 -12.65 8.06 12.59
N ILE A 111 -11.57 7.65 11.89
CA ILE A 111 -11.66 6.97 10.60
C ILE A 111 -12.34 5.62 10.75
N LEU A 112 -11.83 4.77 11.66
CA LEU A 112 -12.32 3.41 11.88
C LEU A 112 -13.75 3.35 12.42
N ALA A 113 -14.23 4.42 13.07
CA ALA A 113 -15.61 4.54 13.53
C ALA A 113 -16.64 4.48 12.39
N ASN A 114 -16.24 4.80 11.16
CA ASN A 114 -17.11 4.72 9.99
C ASN A 114 -17.26 3.30 9.43
N TYR A 115 -16.44 2.33 9.89
CA TYR A 115 -16.37 1.00 9.34
C TYR A 115 -16.85 -0.06 10.33
N ALA A 116 -17.59 -1.05 9.82
CA ALA A 116 -17.96 -2.28 10.51
C ALA A 116 -16.97 -3.39 10.08
N LEU A 117 -15.72 -3.26 10.52
CA LEU A 117 -14.66 -4.24 10.23
C LEU A 117 -14.98 -5.60 10.89
N ARG A 118 -14.63 -6.69 10.21
CA ARG A 118 -14.92 -8.06 10.64
C ARG A 118 -13.63 -8.82 10.93
N PRO A 119 -13.62 -9.77 11.85
CA PRO A 119 -12.45 -10.61 12.12
C PRO A 119 -11.96 -11.44 10.90
N THR A 120 -12.82 -11.61 9.89
CA THR A 120 -12.47 -12.28 8.62
C THR A 120 -11.82 -11.36 7.61
N ASP A 121 -11.82 -10.05 7.87
CA ASP A 121 -11.16 -9.07 7.00
C ASP A 121 -9.67 -8.98 7.33
N VAL A 122 -8.91 -8.39 6.43
CA VAL A 122 -7.48 -8.12 6.59
C VAL A 122 -7.24 -6.62 6.50
N MET A 123 -6.28 -6.10 7.25
CA MET A 123 -5.80 -4.71 7.13
C MET A 123 -4.36 -4.70 6.64
N ILE A 124 -4.09 -4.04 5.52
CA ILE A 124 -2.73 -3.74 5.05
C ILE A 124 -2.46 -2.25 5.24
N VAL A 125 -1.45 -1.93 6.03
CA VAL A 125 -1.05 -0.55 6.33
C VAL A 125 0.28 -0.24 5.66
N PHE A 126 0.29 0.79 4.83
CA PHE A 126 1.46 1.29 4.12
C PHE A 126 2.02 2.52 4.82
N SER A 127 3.26 2.45 5.25
CA SER A 127 3.99 3.59 5.82
C SER A 127 5.48 3.36 5.67
N ALA A 128 6.16 4.16 4.84
CA ALA A 128 7.58 3.95 4.56
C ALA A 128 8.43 3.92 5.84
N SER A 129 8.25 4.87 6.75
CA SER A 129 8.97 4.89 8.03
C SER A 129 8.31 4.04 9.13
N GLY A 130 6.97 3.87 9.08
CA GLY A 130 6.23 3.18 10.14
C GLY A 130 6.26 3.88 11.51
N LEU A 131 6.51 5.19 11.56
CA LEU A 131 6.76 5.94 12.81
C LEU A 131 5.64 6.88 13.22
N SER A 132 4.72 7.23 12.29
CA SER A 132 3.65 8.19 12.54
C SER A 132 2.47 7.56 13.28
N ALA A 133 1.79 8.34 14.13
CA ALA A 133 0.71 7.85 15.00
C ALA A 133 -0.45 7.21 14.22
N VAL A 134 -0.96 7.89 13.18
CA VAL A 134 -2.16 7.41 12.47
C VAL A 134 -1.98 6.03 11.83
N PRO A 135 -0.91 5.70 11.08
CA PRO A 135 -0.70 4.34 10.58
C PRO A 135 -0.60 3.29 11.69
N ILE A 136 0.05 3.62 12.81
CA ILE A 136 0.19 2.72 13.96
C ILE A 136 -1.17 2.47 14.61
N GLU A 137 -1.95 3.52 14.86
CA GLU A 137 -3.29 3.44 15.44
C GLU A 137 -4.29 2.72 14.51
N MET A 138 -4.18 2.88 13.19
CA MET A 138 -4.96 2.10 12.22
C MET A 138 -4.68 0.60 12.35
N ALA A 139 -3.42 0.22 12.53
CA ALA A 139 -3.02 -1.17 12.76
C ALA A 139 -3.56 -1.69 14.09
N LEU A 140 -3.41 -0.92 15.17
CA LEU A 140 -3.91 -1.28 16.51
C LEU A 140 -5.43 -1.43 16.51
N GLY A 141 -6.15 -0.45 15.97
CA GLY A 141 -7.60 -0.48 15.90
C GLY A 141 -8.16 -1.61 15.02
N ALA A 142 -7.43 -2.04 13.98
CA ALA A 142 -7.77 -3.24 13.22
C ALA A 142 -7.57 -4.52 14.06
N LYS A 143 -6.45 -4.64 14.78
CA LYS A 143 -6.19 -5.79 15.67
C LYS A 143 -7.22 -5.90 16.78
N GLU A 144 -7.62 -4.80 17.40
CA GLU A 144 -8.69 -4.78 18.43
C GLU A 144 -10.03 -5.31 17.89
N ARG A 145 -10.26 -5.21 16.59
CA ARG A 145 -11.43 -5.75 15.90
C ARG A 145 -11.24 -7.17 15.35
N GLY A 146 -10.08 -7.78 15.65
CA GLY A 146 -9.76 -9.16 15.31
C GLY A 146 -9.21 -9.38 13.89
N LEU A 147 -8.87 -8.32 13.16
CA LEU A 147 -8.28 -8.45 11.82
C LEU A 147 -6.81 -8.88 11.91
N ALA A 148 -6.38 -9.67 10.94
CA ALA A 148 -4.96 -9.81 10.67
C ALA A 148 -4.40 -8.51 10.08
N VAL A 149 -3.25 -8.06 10.57
CA VAL A 149 -2.62 -6.81 10.16
C VAL A 149 -1.29 -7.06 9.48
N VAL A 150 -1.15 -6.52 8.27
CA VAL A 150 0.07 -6.53 7.48
C VAL A 150 0.65 -5.12 7.42
N ALA A 151 1.92 -4.95 7.76
CA ALA A 151 2.67 -3.72 7.55
C ALA A 151 3.50 -3.81 6.27
N VAL A 152 3.41 -2.79 5.43
CA VAL A 152 4.34 -2.57 4.30
C VAL A 152 5.16 -1.33 4.65
N THR A 153 6.41 -1.55 5.07
CA THR A 153 7.27 -0.51 5.66
C THR A 153 8.73 -0.77 5.34
N SER A 154 9.59 0.24 5.38
CA SER A 154 11.03 0.04 5.35
C SER A 154 11.53 -0.27 6.76
N VAL A 155 12.04 -1.47 6.97
CA VAL A 155 12.63 -1.86 8.25
C VAL A 155 13.81 -0.96 8.62
N ALA A 156 14.66 -0.60 7.64
CA ALA A 156 15.80 0.29 7.85
C ALA A 156 15.37 1.70 8.27
N GLN A 157 14.35 2.30 7.61
CA GLN A 157 13.82 3.61 8.00
C GLN A 157 13.17 3.57 9.38
N SER A 158 12.42 2.52 9.65
CA SER A 158 11.72 2.33 10.91
C SER A 158 12.69 2.28 12.10
N HIS A 159 13.82 1.61 11.94
CA HIS A 159 14.84 1.54 12.99
C HIS A 159 15.72 2.80 13.09
N ALA A 160 15.80 3.60 12.04
CA ALA A 160 16.61 4.82 12.02
C ALA A 160 15.95 6.02 12.75
N GLY A 161 14.64 5.95 13.03
CA GLY A 161 13.90 7.04 13.67
C GLY A 161 13.19 6.61 14.95
N ASP A 162 12.65 7.60 15.67
CA ASP A 162 11.86 7.38 16.86
C ASP A 162 10.35 7.39 16.54
N PRO A 163 9.57 6.41 17.03
CA PRO A 163 8.14 6.39 16.83
C PRO A 163 7.45 7.54 17.58
N THR A 164 6.40 8.10 17.01
CA THR A 164 5.60 9.14 17.66
C THR A 164 4.48 8.58 18.52
N HIS A 165 4.28 7.27 18.52
CA HIS A 165 3.23 6.60 19.28
C HIS A 165 3.82 5.72 20.39
N PRO A 166 3.22 5.67 21.61
CA PRO A 166 3.75 4.90 22.76
C PRO A 166 3.76 3.38 22.51
N ALA A 167 2.96 2.85 21.60
CA ALA A 167 2.98 1.43 21.23
C ALA A 167 4.19 1.03 20.37
N GLY A 168 5.08 1.95 20.04
CA GLY A 168 6.26 1.69 19.24
C GLY A 168 6.05 1.97 17.75
N ARG A 169 6.55 1.11 16.90
CA ARG A 169 6.57 1.22 15.44
C ARG A 169 5.44 0.40 14.80
N LEU A 170 5.07 0.71 13.58
CA LEU A 170 4.11 -0.10 12.82
C LEU A 170 4.56 -1.57 12.71
N LEU A 171 5.85 -1.81 12.49
CA LEU A 171 6.41 -3.17 12.43
C LEU A 171 6.34 -3.93 13.78
N ASP A 172 6.27 -3.23 14.91
CA ASP A 172 6.16 -3.85 16.24
C ASP A 172 4.72 -4.34 16.53
N VAL A 173 3.72 -3.74 15.88
CA VAL A 173 2.30 -4.06 16.09
C VAL A 173 1.68 -4.97 15.03
N ALA A 174 2.25 -5.04 13.84
CA ALA A 174 1.74 -5.88 12.75
C ALA A 174 1.97 -7.37 12.98
N ASP A 175 1.10 -8.22 12.41
CA ASP A 175 1.24 -9.68 12.44
C ASP A 175 2.18 -10.20 11.36
N VAL A 176 2.28 -9.45 10.24
CA VAL A 176 3.19 -9.73 9.13
C VAL A 176 3.82 -8.42 8.67
N VAL A 177 5.11 -8.45 8.41
CA VAL A 177 5.86 -7.29 7.88
C VAL A 177 6.41 -7.64 6.50
N LEU A 178 6.14 -6.78 5.53
CA LEU A 178 6.76 -6.75 4.21
C LEU A 178 7.72 -5.56 4.16
N ASP A 179 8.99 -5.84 3.97
CA ASP A 179 10.04 -4.82 3.93
C ASP A 179 10.12 -4.18 2.54
N LEU A 180 10.09 -2.86 2.47
CA LEU A 180 10.33 -2.11 1.24
C LEU A 180 11.79 -2.19 0.76
N GLY A 181 12.72 -2.60 1.63
CA GLY A 181 14.14 -2.70 1.30
C GLY A 181 14.83 -1.34 1.07
N THR A 182 14.15 -0.23 1.36
CA THR A 182 14.71 1.11 1.13
C THR A 182 15.59 1.58 2.29
N PRO A 183 16.65 2.38 2.01
CA PRO A 183 17.52 2.93 3.04
C PRO A 183 16.80 3.95 3.92
N PRO A 184 17.38 4.38 5.06
CA PRO A 184 16.76 5.32 6.00
C PRO A 184 16.29 6.64 5.39
N ALA A 185 16.98 7.13 4.35
CA ALA A 185 16.60 8.36 3.64
C ALA A 185 15.54 8.14 2.54
N ASP A 186 15.12 6.90 2.29
CA ASP A 186 14.30 6.47 1.13
C ASP A 186 14.95 6.71 -0.24
N ALA A 187 15.95 7.55 -0.32
CA ALA A 187 16.60 7.94 -1.57
C ALA A 187 17.70 6.95 -1.96
N LEU A 188 17.76 6.59 -3.25
CA LEU A 188 18.56 5.48 -3.77
C LEU A 188 19.84 5.90 -4.49
N VAL A 189 19.95 7.17 -4.86
CA VAL A 189 21.02 7.63 -5.76
C VAL A 189 21.88 8.68 -5.08
N GLU A 190 23.13 8.33 -4.82
CA GLU A 190 24.16 9.28 -4.38
C GLU A 190 24.72 10.02 -5.60
N ILE A 191 24.91 11.32 -5.47
CA ILE A 191 25.46 12.19 -6.52
C ILE A 191 26.64 12.97 -5.94
N ASP A 192 27.76 12.91 -6.62
CA ASP A 192 28.96 13.65 -6.23
C ASP A 192 28.64 15.15 -6.06
N GLY A 193 29.01 15.70 -4.89
CA GLY A 193 28.75 17.10 -4.54
C GLY A 193 27.39 17.37 -3.88
N LEU A 194 26.53 16.36 -3.70
CA LEU A 194 25.34 16.44 -2.83
C LEU A 194 25.64 15.77 -1.48
N GLU A 195 25.19 16.41 -0.40
CA GLU A 195 25.34 15.86 0.97
C GLU A 195 24.37 14.70 1.23
N THR A 196 23.26 14.65 0.52
CA THR A 196 22.20 13.65 0.71
C THR A 196 21.82 13.00 -0.62
N PRO A 197 21.44 11.71 -0.61
CA PRO A 197 20.99 11.02 -1.80
C PRO A 197 19.64 11.58 -2.30
N VAL A 198 19.29 11.25 -3.54
CA VAL A 198 18.04 11.64 -4.21
C VAL A 198 17.31 10.42 -4.77
N ALA A 199 16.12 10.61 -5.33
CA ALA A 199 15.31 9.60 -6.00
C ALA A 199 14.79 8.51 -5.04
N PRO A 200 13.61 8.71 -4.43
CA PRO A 200 13.01 7.78 -3.47
C PRO A 200 12.59 6.46 -4.11
N GLY A 201 12.74 5.36 -3.35
CA GLY A 201 12.49 3.99 -3.81
C GLY A 201 11.23 3.34 -3.24
N SER A 202 10.72 3.82 -2.11
CA SER A 202 9.65 3.15 -1.36
C SER A 202 8.37 2.93 -2.17
N THR A 203 7.97 3.92 -2.99
CA THR A 203 6.79 3.79 -3.85
C THR A 203 6.96 2.68 -4.89
N LEU A 204 8.14 2.56 -5.51
CA LEU A 204 8.43 1.52 -6.49
C LEU A 204 8.33 0.13 -5.84
N ALA A 205 9.00 -0.06 -4.70
CA ALA A 205 8.96 -1.32 -3.97
C ALA A 205 7.54 -1.68 -3.51
N ALA A 206 6.79 -0.70 -2.98
CA ALA A 206 5.42 -0.91 -2.55
C ALA A 206 4.49 -1.30 -3.73
N VAL A 207 4.65 -0.67 -4.90
CA VAL A 207 3.88 -1.02 -6.11
C VAL A 207 4.23 -2.42 -6.61
N ALA A 208 5.51 -2.83 -6.54
CA ALA A 208 5.92 -4.19 -6.87
C ALA A 208 5.28 -5.21 -5.90
N LEU A 209 5.40 -5.00 -4.59
CA LEU A 209 4.82 -5.85 -3.56
C LEU A 209 3.31 -6.03 -3.71
N VAL A 210 2.54 -4.94 -3.91
CA VAL A 210 1.08 -5.06 -4.03
C VAL A 210 0.65 -5.78 -5.30
N ASN A 211 1.39 -5.65 -6.41
CA ASN A 211 1.10 -6.40 -7.62
C ASN A 211 1.45 -7.88 -7.45
N GLU A 212 2.52 -8.21 -6.73
CA GLU A 212 2.86 -9.59 -6.39
C GLU A 212 1.79 -10.21 -5.47
N ILE A 213 1.40 -9.53 -4.39
CA ILE A 213 0.30 -9.95 -3.51
C ILE A 213 -0.98 -10.18 -4.33
N LYS A 214 -1.33 -9.24 -5.22
CA LYS A 214 -2.53 -9.34 -6.05
C LYS A 214 -2.49 -10.55 -6.98
N ALA A 215 -1.35 -10.80 -7.62
CA ALA A 215 -1.17 -11.95 -8.51
C ALA A 215 -1.26 -13.29 -7.75
N GLN A 216 -0.56 -13.40 -6.61
CA GLN A 216 -0.58 -14.61 -5.79
C GLN A 216 -1.94 -14.85 -5.12
N THR A 217 -2.65 -13.80 -4.73
CA THR A 217 -4.03 -13.88 -4.23
C THR A 217 -4.97 -14.39 -5.34
N ALA A 218 -4.85 -13.87 -6.57
CA ALA A 218 -5.67 -14.30 -7.69
C ALA A 218 -5.48 -15.79 -7.99
N ARG A 219 -4.23 -16.28 -8.00
CA ARG A 219 -3.91 -17.70 -8.18
C ARG A 219 -4.68 -18.57 -7.16
N ARG A 220 -4.63 -18.21 -5.88
CA ARG A 220 -5.32 -18.92 -4.79
C ARG A 220 -6.84 -18.87 -4.91
N LEU A 221 -7.38 -17.75 -5.35
CA LEU A 221 -8.82 -17.59 -5.56
C LEU A 221 -9.30 -18.44 -6.76
N VAL A 222 -8.50 -18.54 -7.81
CA VAL A 222 -8.80 -19.45 -8.95
C VAL A 222 -8.78 -20.90 -8.50
N GLU A 223 -7.77 -21.34 -7.76
CA GLU A 223 -7.67 -22.70 -7.21
C GLU A 223 -8.87 -23.06 -6.33
N ARG A 224 -9.47 -22.08 -5.64
CA ARG A 224 -10.66 -22.23 -4.78
C ARG A 224 -11.99 -22.07 -5.52
N GLY A 225 -11.98 -21.73 -6.81
CA GLY A 225 -13.19 -21.40 -7.57
C GLY A 225 -13.93 -20.15 -7.07
N ALA A 226 -13.22 -19.23 -6.42
CA ALA A 226 -13.75 -18.03 -5.77
C ALA A 226 -13.25 -16.71 -6.39
N MET A 227 -12.67 -16.78 -7.60
CA MET A 227 -12.10 -15.60 -8.27
C MET A 227 -13.20 -14.62 -8.69
N PRO A 228 -13.16 -13.35 -8.21
CA PRO A 228 -14.06 -12.31 -8.66
C PRO A 228 -13.78 -11.88 -10.12
N PRO A 229 -14.74 -11.17 -10.78
CA PRO A 229 -14.53 -10.65 -12.12
C PRO A 229 -13.31 -9.72 -12.19
N VAL A 230 -12.45 -9.93 -13.20
CA VAL A 230 -11.29 -9.08 -13.44
C VAL A 230 -11.67 -7.94 -14.37
N ILE A 231 -11.43 -6.70 -13.96
CA ILE A 231 -11.64 -5.52 -14.81
C ILE A 231 -10.68 -5.59 -16.00
N THR A 232 -11.22 -5.81 -17.20
CA THR A 232 -10.43 -6.08 -18.39
C THR A 232 -10.73 -5.05 -19.48
N SER A 233 -9.67 -4.56 -20.14
CA SER A 233 -9.77 -3.57 -21.21
C SER A 233 -10.51 -4.10 -22.43
N ALA A 234 -11.31 -3.23 -23.06
CA ALA A 234 -12.00 -3.51 -24.32
C ALA A 234 -11.05 -3.88 -25.47
N ALA A 235 -9.81 -3.44 -25.42
CA ALA A 235 -8.78 -3.82 -26.41
C ALA A 235 -8.44 -5.32 -26.37
N VAL A 236 -8.72 -6.00 -25.24
CA VAL A 236 -8.43 -7.44 -25.06
C VAL A 236 -9.64 -8.30 -25.32
N VAL A 237 -10.82 -7.92 -24.76
CA VAL A 237 -12.02 -8.77 -24.74
C VAL A 237 -13.19 -8.22 -25.58
N GLY A 238 -13.02 -7.08 -26.20
CA GLY A 238 -14.08 -6.36 -26.89
C GLY A 238 -14.94 -5.50 -25.94
N ARG A 239 -15.67 -4.53 -26.52
CA ARG A 239 -16.39 -3.50 -25.75
C ARG A 239 -17.48 -4.09 -24.85
N GLU A 240 -18.31 -4.96 -25.38
CA GLU A 240 -19.43 -5.54 -24.64
C GLU A 240 -18.97 -6.37 -23.44
N ALA A 241 -18.01 -7.27 -23.64
CA ALA A 241 -17.45 -8.08 -22.57
C ALA A 241 -16.69 -7.23 -21.54
N SER A 242 -15.96 -6.18 -21.97
CA SER A 242 -15.28 -5.25 -21.06
C SER A 242 -16.27 -4.50 -20.19
N THR A 243 -17.36 -3.97 -20.76
CA THR A 243 -18.42 -3.29 -19.99
C THR A 243 -19.05 -4.22 -18.97
N LYS A 244 -19.40 -5.45 -19.38
CA LYS A 244 -19.98 -6.46 -18.49
C LYS A 244 -19.06 -6.77 -17.31
N LEU A 245 -17.78 -7.06 -17.55
CA LEU A 245 -16.80 -7.35 -16.51
C LEU A 245 -16.62 -6.17 -15.54
N PHE A 246 -16.65 -4.95 -16.07
CA PHE A 246 -16.57 -3.73 -15.27
C PHE A 246 -17.79 -3.60 -14.34
N ASP A 247 -19.00 -3.72 -14.88
CA ASP A 247 -20.24 -3.62 -14.12
C ASP A 247 -20.33 -4.71 -13.04
N GLU A 248 -19.98 -5.94 -13.37
CA GLU A 248 -19.96 -7.07 -12.43
C GLU A 248 -18.94 -6.84 -11.30
N ALA A 249 -17.73 -6.37 -11.63
CA ALA A 249 -16.70 -6.08 -10.63
C ALA A 249 -17.13 -4.96 -9.67
N TYR A 250 -17.70 -3.87 -10.20
CA TYR A 250 -18.18 -2.76 -9.35
C TYR A 250 -19.40 -3.16 -8.52
N ALA A 251 -20.33 -3.93 -9.06
CA ALA A 251 -21.46 -4.46 -8.29
C ALA A 251 -21.01 -5.37 -7.15
N GLU A 252 -20.02 -6.23 -7.40
CA GLU A 252 -19.42 -7.08 -6.36
C GLU A 252 -18.72 -6.26 -5.28
N HIS A 253 -17.90 -5.26 -5.68
CA HIS A 253 -17.24 -4.36 -4.73
C HIS A 253 -18.27 -3.61 -3.89
N ALA A 254 -19.31 -3.04 -4.50
CA ALA A 254 -20.36 -2.31 -3.81
C ALA A 254 -21.07 -3.18 -2.76
N ARG A 255 -21.39 -4.45 -3.10
CA ARG A 255 -22.00 -5.38 -2.14
C ARG A 255 -21.11 -5.68 -0.93
N ARG A 256 -19.81 -5.85 -1.16
CA ARG A 256 -18.82 -6.06 -0.07
C ARG A 256 -18.65 -4.81 0.77
N TYR A 257 -18.47 -3.66 0.12
CA TYR A 257 -18.25 -2.37 0.77
C TYR A 257 -19.45 -1.94 1.61
N ALA A 258 -20.69 -2.12 1.11
CA ALA A 258 -21.91 -1.80 1.87
C ALA A 258 -21.98 -2.51 3.22
N ARG A 259 -21.46 -3.74 3.30
CA ARG A 259 -21.39 -4.50 4.57
C ARG A 259 -20.34 -3.98 5.55
N SER A 260 -19.35 -3.23 5.07
CA SER A 260 -18.28 -2.66 5.89
C SER A 260 -18.60 -1.26 6.41
N LEU A 261 -19.70 -0.63 5.98
CA LEU A 261 -20.12 0.67 6.46
C LEU A 261 -21.02 0.54 7.68
N ARG A 262 -20.78 1.35 8.72
CA ARG A 262 -21.67 1.43 9.87
C ARG A 262 -22.95 2.18 9.50
N GLY A 263 -24.10 1.65 9.90
CA GLY A 263 -25.41 2.27 9.67
C GLY A 263 -26.01 2.01 8.30
N VAL A 264 -25.39 1.22 7.44
CA VAL A 264 -25.97 0.77 6.17
C VAL A 264 -26.37 -0.70 6.31
N GLY A 265 -27.69 -0.96 6.48
CA GLY A 265 -28.29 -2.29 6.39
C GLY A 265 -28.00 -3.22 7.58
N ALA A 266 -28.58 -2.89 8.71
CA ALA A 266 -28.89 -3.85 9.76
C ALA A 266 -30.37 -4.22 9.67
N ASP A 267 -30.79 -4.69 8.48
CA ASP A 267 -32.11 -5.34 8.25
C ASP A 267 -31.89 -6.72 7.66
#